data_6388d71d74ff2811714d48e17d0cc58a
#
_entry.id   6388d71d74ff2811714d48e17d0cc58a
#
_cell.length_a   1.000
_cell.length_b   1.000
_cell.length_c   1.000
_cell.angle_alpha   90.00
_cell.angle_beta   90.00
_cell.angle_gamma   90.00
#
_symmetry.space_group_name_H-M   'P 1'
#
loop_
_entity.id
_entity.type
_entity.pdbx_description
1 polymer ?
#
loop_
_entity_poly.entity_id
_entity_poly.type
_entity_poly.pdbx_seq_one_letter_code
_entity_poly.pdbx_strand_id
1 'polypeptide(L)'
;LGDVYKRQHLESAIALGRKKFDKTLESYHDYRDLITDPNVDIVHIATPPHWHGIMAVEAAKAGKDIWCEKPMTRTIGEGKRVVEAVRQNGRIFRLNTWFRFKDTFYGLGTTVEPLKKLVDSGLLGWPLKVTISGATGFTWKFFWVGQENLKPQSVPEELDYDMWLGPAPYKPYNKHRVHATFRGYWDYDGGGLTDMGQHYMDPVQYLLGKDDTSPVKIEVDAPQQHPDAVGIWRKIVYTYDDGCQIVLEGEGYESKGKVPYIKVRWARCIR
;
A
#
# COMPACT_ATOMS: atom_id res chain seq x y z
N LEU A 1 3.81 8.77 -15.69
CA LEU A 1 4.65 7.74 -16.27
C LEU A 1 4.02 6.40 -15.96
N GLY A 2 3.19 5.94 -16.86
CA GLY A 2 2.43 4.73 -16.73
C GLY A 2 3.32 3.49 -16.73
N ASP A 3 2.69 2.34 -16.63
CA ASP A 3 3.27 1.01 -16.76
C ASP A 3 4.34 0.98 -17.86
N VAL A 4 5.58 1.22 -17.48
CA VAL A 4 6.73 1.26 -18.38
C VAL A 4 6.88 -0.07 -19.15
N TYR A 5 6.25 -1.11 -18.64
CA TYR A 5 6.29 -2.47 -19.16
C TYR A 5 5.30 -2.73 -20.28
N LYS A 6 4.34 -1.83 -20.51
CA LYS A 6 3.37 -1.95 -21.59
C LYS A 6 3.39 -0.70 -22.46
N ARG A 7 3.89 -0.84 -23.69
CA ARG A 7 4.02 0.27 -24.65
C ARG A 7 2.77 1.14 -24.76
N GLN A 8 1.57 0.52 -24.75
CA GLN A 8 0.30 1.25 -24.83
C GLN A 8 0.04 2.20 -23.65
N HIS A 9 0.50 1.84 -22.44
CA HIS A 9 0.33 2.70 -21.26
C HIS A 9 1.25 3.92 -21.33
N LEU A 10 2.48 3.72 -21.79
CA LEU A 10 3.43 4.82 -22.01
C LEU A 10 2.91 5.80 -23.06
N GLU A 11 2.47 5.31 -24.21
CA GLU A 11 1.87 6.14 -25.27
C GLU A 11 0.65 6.92 -24.79
N SER A 12 -0.24 6.27 -24.03
CA SER A 12 -1.42 6.91 -23.42
C SER A 12 -1.04 8.00 -22.42
N ALA A 13 -0.01 7.77 -21.61
CA ALA A 13 0.50 8.74 -20.64
C ALA A 13 1.12 9.96 -21.36
N ILE A 14 1.90 9.75 -22.41
CA ILE A 14 2.47 10.82 -23.24
C ILE A 14 1.36 11.65 -23.89
N ALA A 15 0.33 11.00 -24.48
CA ALA A 15 -0.80 11.67 -25.11
C ALA A 15 -1.59 12.52 -24.10
N LEU A 16 -1.82 11.99 -22.89
CA LEU A 16 -2.47 12.70 -21.80
C LEU A 16 -1.64 13.91 -21.34
N GLY A 17 -0.34 13.75 -21.22
CA GLY A 17 0.59 14.81 -20.84
C GLY A 17 0.59 15.95 -21.86
N ARG A 18 0.66 15.65 -23.15
CA ARG A 18 0.53 16.64 -24.23
C ARG A 18 -0.79 17.41 -24.13
N LYS A 19 -1.91 16.69 -23.96
CA LYS A 19 -3.24 17.31 -23.84
C LYS A 19 -3.37 18.22 -22.63
N LYS A 20 -2.75 17.84 -21.50
CA LYS A 20 -2.95 18.53 -20.22
C LYS A 20 -1.98 19.68 -19.99
N PHE A 21 -0.76 19.59 -20.52
CA PHE A 21 0.33 20.54 -20.20
C PHE A 21 0.83 21.29 -21.44
N ASP A 22 0.29 20.98 -22.64
CA ASP A 22 0.75 21.55 -23.92
C ASP A 22 2.28 21.41 -24.14
N LYS A 23 2.83 20.31 -23.65
CA LYS A 23 4.27 19.99 -23.73
C LYS A 23 4.48 18.57 -24.19
N THR A 24 5.53 18.37 -24.98
CA THR A 24 6.04 17.03 -25.24
C THR A 24 6.79 16.56 -24.00
N LEU A 25 6.34 15.45 -23.43
CA LEU A 25 7.03 14.82 -22.29
C LEU A 25 8.11 13.87 -22.82
N GLU A 26 9.27 13.92 -22.21
CA GLU A 26 10.27 12.88 -22.40
C GLU A 26 9.79 11.56 -21.79
N SER A 27 10.17 10.46 -22.43
CA SER A 27 9.80 9.12 -22.01
C SER A 27 11.00 8.20 -21.99
N TYR A 28 11.08 7.37 -20.99
CA TYR A 28 12.17 6.42 -20.77
C TYR A 28 11.57 5.01 -20.72
N HIS A 29 12.21 4.07 -21.36
CA HIS A 29 11.82 2.65 -21.27
C HIS A 29 12.34 2.03 -19.97
N ASP A 30 13.52 2.44 -19.54
CA ASP A 30 14.12 2.03 -18.28
C ASP A 30 14.08 3.20 -17.27
N TYR A 31 13.60 2.95 -16.07
CA TYR A 31 13.57 3.97 -15.01
C TYR A 31 14.99 4.45 -14.62
N ARG A 32 16.01 3.63 -14.84
CA ARG A 32 17.40 4.00 -14.56
C ARG A 32 17.88 5.15 -15.43
N ASP A 33 17.41 5.23 -16.66
CA ASP A 33 17.70 6.37 -17.54
C ASP A 33 17.01 7.64 -17.00
N LEU A 34 15.76 7.50 -16.51
CA LEU A 34 15.03 8.62 -15.90
C LEU A 34 15.72 9.16 -14.66
N ILE A 35 16.17 8.30 -13.75
CA ILE A 35 16.80 8.78 -12.49
C ILE A 35 18.20 9.37 -12.72
N THR A 36 18.86 9.08 -13.84
CA THR A 36 20.14 9.67 -14.20
C THR A 36 20.02 10.99 -14.96
N ASP A 37 18.83 11.35 -15.44
CA ASP A 37 18.60 12.62 -16.12
C ASP A 37 18.81 13.81 -15.16
N PRO A 38 19.72 14.75 -15.47
CA PRO A 38 19.99 15.91 -14.63
C PRO A 38 18.81 16.89 -14.54
N ASN A 39 17.86 16.82 -15.46
CA ASN A 39 16.64 17.66 -15.44
C ASN A 39 15.52 17.12 -14.56
N VAL A 40 15.70 15.95 -13.94
CA VAL A 40 14.74 15.36 -13.01
C VAL A 40 15.20 15.61 -11.59
N ASP A 41 14.40 16.35 -10.79
CA ASP A 41 14.66 16.62 -9.39
C ASP A 41 13.91 15.65 -8.47
N ILE A 42 12.67 15.28 -8.85
CA ILE A 42 11.77 14.44 -8.05
C ILE A 42 11.27 13.26 -8.87
N VAL A 43 11.30 12.08 -8.28
CA VAL A 43 10.78 10.85 -8.88
C VAL A 43 9.49 10.44 -8.18
N HIS A 44 8.40 10.28 -8.94
CA HIS A 44 7.16 9.68 -8.46
C HIS A 44 7.15 8.18 -8.80
N ILE A 45 7.19 7.34 -7.78
CA ILE A 45 7.16 5.89 -7.91
C ILE A 45 5.72 5.40 -7.71
N ALA A 46 5.11 4.87 -8.78
CA ALA A 46 3.73 4.36 -8.80
C ALA A 46 3.65 3.00 -9.52
N THR A 47 4.72 2.25 -9.45
CA THR A 47 4.83 0.87 -9.98
C THR A 47 4.16 -0.14 -9.04
N PRO A 48 4.10 -1.43 -9.38
CA PRO A 48 3.76 -2.45 -8.40
C PRO A 48 4.73 -2.48 -7.21
N PRO A 49 4.28 -2.82 -5.98
CA PRO A 49 5.05 -2.67 -4.75
C PRO A 49 6.41 -3.37 -4.71
N HIS A 50 6.59 -4.47 -5.44
CA HIS A 50 7.87 -5.19 -5.51
C HIS A 50 9.00 -4.35 -6.15
N TRP A 51 8.65 -3.29 -6.89
CA TRP A 51 9.60 -2.34 -7.46
C TRP A 51 9.90 -1.15 -6.55
N HIS A 52 9.01 -0.81 -5.60
CA HIS A 52 9.13 0.42 -4.82
C HIS A 52 10.48 0.54 -4.09
N GLY A 53 10.88 -0.54 -3.41
CA GLY A 53 12.10 -0.53 -2.59
C GLY A 53 13.36 -0.23 -3.39
N ILE A 54 13.58 -0.97 -4.48
CA ILE A 54 14.79 -0.81 -5.30
C ILE A 54 14.80 0.55 -6.01
N MET A 55 13.67 0.96 -6.61
CA MET A 55 13.58 2.25 -7.28
C MET A 55 13.83 3.42 -6.33
N ALA A 56 13.28 3.35 -5.11
CA ALA A 56 13.49 4.40 -4.11
C ALA A 56 14.95 4.49 -3.65
N VAL A 57 15.62 3.35 -3.45
CA VAL A 57 17.03 3.31 -3.08
C VAL A 57 17.92 3.89 -4.20
N GLU A 58 17.67 3.50 -5.44
CA GLU A 58 18.47 3.97 -6.58
C GLU A 58 18.20 5.46 -6.87
N ALA A 59 16.95 5.92 -6.78
CA ALA A 59 16.63 7.34 -6.92
C ALA A 59 17.31 8.20 -5.84
N ALA A 60 17.32 7.74 -4.58
CA ALA A 60 18.00 8.42 -3.49
C ALA A 60 19.52 8.54 -3.75
N LYS A 61 20.16 7.44 -4.20
CA LYS A 61 21.58 7.42 -4.56
C LYS A 61 21.89 8.32 -5.76
N ALA A 62 20.97 8.45 -6.70
CA ALA A 62 21.07 9.37 -7.83
C ALA A 62 20.79 10.84 -7.47
N GLY A 63 20.58 11.14 -6.18
CA GLY A 63 20.35 12.50 -5.70
C GLY A 63 18.94 13.04 -5.94
N LYS A 64 17.95 12.18 -6.21
CA LYS A 64 16.57 12.57 -6.46
C LYS A 64 15.74 12.52 -5.19
N ASP A 65 14.83 13.48 -5.04
CA ASP A 65 13.76 13.39 -4.05
C ASP A 65 12.67 12.43 -4.53
N ILE A 66 11.92 11.84 -3.59
CA ILE A 66 11.06 10.70 -3.90
C ILE A 66 9.65 10.92 -3.37
N TRP A 67 8.68 10.77 -4.26
CA TRP A 67 7.28 10.59 -3.91
C TRP A 67 6.87 9.15 -4.26
N CYS A 68 6.65 8.33 -3.25
CA CYS A 68 6.34 6.92 -3.46
C CYS A 68 4.88 6.62 -3.14
N GLU A 69 4.21 5.85 -4.00
CA GLU A 69 2.90 5.30 -3.70
C GLU A 69 2.96 4.26 -2.57
N LYS A 70 1.86 4.10 -1.90
CA LYS A 70 1.66 3.05 -0.89
C LYS A 70 1.44 1.68 -1.57
N PRO A 71 1.78 0.57 -0.89
CA PRO A 71 2.59 0.47 0.31
C PRO A 71 4.03 0.90 0.05
N MET A 72 4.73 1.36 1.08
CA MET A 72 6.10 1.85 0.94
C MET A 72 7.02 0.86 0.24
N THR A 73 6.95 -0.39 0.66
CA THR A 73 7.72 -1.51 0.11
C THR A 73 6.96 -2.81 0.33
N ARG A 74 7.39 -3.88 -0.33
CA ARG A 74 6.82 -5.22 -0.13
C ARG A 74 7.25 -5.84 1.20
N THR A 75 8.45 -5.56 1.67
CA THR A 75 9.00 -6.12 2.91
C THR A 75 9.55 -5.05 3.85
N ILE A 76 9.58 -5.36 5.14
CA ILE A 76 10.20 -4.49 6.17
C ILE A 76 11.70 -4.30 5.89
N GLY A 77 12.38 -5.32 5.38
CA GLY A 77 13.80 -5.24 5.03
C GLY A 77 14.08 -4.22 3.94
N GLU A 78 13.26 -4.20 2.88
CA GLU A 78 13.33 -3.17 1.84
C GLU A 78 13.07 -1.77 2.41
N GLY A 79 12.05 -1.61 3.26
CA GLY A 79 11.75 -0.34 3.91
C GLY A 79 12.92 0.22 4.71
N LYS A 80 13.63 -0.62 5.46
CA LYS A 80 14.85 -0.23 6.18
C LYS A 80 15.93 0.27 5.23
N ARG A 81 16.14 -0.39 4.08
CA ARG A 81 17.10 0.05 3.06
C ARG A 81 16.73 1.38 2.41
N VAL A 82 15.44 1.61 2.17
CA VAL A 82 14.97 2.92 1.68
C VAL A 82 15.27 4.02 2.69
N VAL A 83 14.94 3.83 3.96
CA VAL A 83 15.22 4.81 5.03
C VAL A 83 16.71 5.11 5.13
N GLU A 84 17.56 4.08 5.08
CA GLU A 84 19.01 4.22 5.10
C GLU A 84 19.52 5.03 3.91
N ALA A 85 19.12 4.67 2.68
CA ALA A 85 19.56 5.34 1.46
C ALA A 85 19.12 6.82 1.42
N VAL A 86 17.87 7.10 1.80
CA VAL A 86 17.34 8.47 1.84
C VAL A 86 18.13 9.34 2.81
N ARG A 87 18.40 8.82 4.04
CA ARG A 87 19.18 9.54 5.06
C ARG A 87 20.63 9.77 4.64
N GLN A 88 21.31 8.75 4.12
CA GLN A 88 22.70 8.83 3.69
C GLN A 88 22.91 9.84 2.55
N ASN A 89 21.94 9.97 1.65
CA ASN A 89 22.03 10.89 0.52
C ASN A 89 21.34 12.24 0.75
N GLY A 90 20.80 12.50 1.97
CA GLY A 90 20.13 13.76 2.31
C GLY A 90 18.92 14.05 1.43
N ARG A 91 18.15 13.05 1.04
CA ARG A 91 16.99 13.21 0.16
C ARG A 91 15.69 13.28 0.94
N ILE A 92 14.67 13.87 0.31
CA ILE A 92 13.30 13.89 0.83
C ILE A 92 12.56 12.67 0.30
N PHE A 93 11.92 11.92 1.21
CA PHE A 93 11.03 10.83 0.86
C PHE A 93 9.61 11.12 1.39
N ARG A 94 8.64 11.08 0.48
CA ARG A 94 7.22 11.21 0.81
C ARG A 94 6.48 9.93 0.44
N LEU A 95 5.92 9.25 1.45
CA LEU A 95 4.95 8.17 1.22
C LEU A 95 3.56 8.77 0.99
N ASN A 96 2.85 8.29 -0.02
CA ASN A 96 1.51 8.80 -0.36
C ASN A 96 0.43 8.21 0.54
N THR A 97 0.34 8.69 1.77
CA THR A 97 -0.67 8.35 2.78
C THR A 97 -1.77 9.41 2.85
N TRP A 98 -2.33 9.77 1.71
CA TRP A 98 -3.20 10.93 1.54
C TRP A 98 -4.56 10.84 2.25
N PHE A 99 -5.05 9.63 2.60
CA PHE A 99 -6.31 9.46 3.34
C PHE A 99 -6.29 10.08 4.72
N ARG A 100 -5.12 10.19 5.31
CA ARG A 100 -4.91 10.83 6.61
C ARG A 100 -5.34 12.31 6.60
N PHE A 101 -5.24 12.97 5.45
CA PHE A 101 -5.40 14.42 5.30
C PHE A 101 -6.60 14.84 4.45
N LYS A 102 -7.41 13.92 3.97
CA LYS A 102 -8.52 14.22 3.06
C LYS A 102 -9.87 14.20 3.77
N ASP A 103 -10.70 15.23 3.45
CA ASP A 103 -11.88 15.61 4.22
C ASP A 103 -13.05 14.63 4.23
N THR A 104 -13.23 13.79 3.24
CA THR A 104 -14.48 13.02 3.13
C THR A 104 -14.32 11.69 2.42
N PHE A 105 -13.17 11.07 2.50
CA PHE A 105 -12.93 9.89 1.70
C PHE A 105 -13.25 8.59 2.45
N TYR A 106 -13.94 7.67 1.79
CA TYR A 106 -14.28 6.31 2.24
C TYR A 106 -15.06 6.23 3.56
N GLY A 107 -16.11 7.01 3.72
CA GLY A 107 -17.12 6.74 4.74
C GLY A 107 -16.76 7.13 6.17
N LEU A 108 -15.70 7.89 6.40
CA LEU A 108 -15.44 8.49 7.71
C LEU A 108 -16.45 9.62 8.03
N GLY A 109 -17.07 10.22 7.02
CA GLY A 109 -18.05 11.30 7.19
C GLY A 109 -17.50 12.58 7.80
N THR A 110 -16.21 12.59 8.16
CA THR A 110 -15.48 13.72 8.74
C THR A 110 -14.00 13.60 8.42
N THR A 111 -13.25 14.70 8.61
CA THR A 111 -11.80 14.68 8.55
C THR A 111 -11.21 13.88 9.72
N VAL A 112 -9.99 13.42 9.58
CA VAL A 112 -9.28 12.71 10.66
C VAL A 112 -8.97 13.67 11.83
N GLU A 113 -8.76 14.94 11.56
CA GLU A 113 -8.36 15.96 12.53
C GLU A 113 -9.31 16.15 13.72
N PRO A 114 -10.65 16.29 13.56
CA PRO A 114 -11.55 16.36 14.69
C PRO A 114 -11.53 15.11 15.55
N LEU A 115 -11.39 13.91 14.95
CA LEU A 115 -11.28 12.67 15.67
C LEU A 115 -9.95 12.60 16.45
N LYS A 116 -8.85 13.08 15.89
CA LYS A 116 -7.57 13.19 16.59
C LYS A 116 -7.68 14.08 17.82
N LYS A 117 -8.29 15.26 17.71
CA LYS A 117 -8.54 16.15 18.86
C LYS A 117 -9.40 15.48 19.94
N LEU A 118 -10.40 14.69 19.55
CA LEU A 118 -11.23 13.97 20.50
C LEU A 118 -10.42 12.89 21.25
N VAL A 119 -9.57 12.14 20.55
CA VAL A 119 -8.68 11.16 21.18
C VAL A 119 -7.71 11.84 22.13
N ASP A 120 -7.05 12.91 21.68
CA ASP A 120 -6.05 13.64 22.46
C ASP A 120 -6.63 14.36 23.67
N SER A 121 -7.92 14.67 23.66
CA SER A 121 -8.62 15.27 24.82
C SER A 121 -8.75 14.33 26.02
N GLY A 122 -8.54 13.04 25.84
CA GLY A 122 -8.72 12.01 26.88
C GLY A 122 -10.18 11.67 27.23
N LEU A 123 -11.15 12.32 26.60
CA LEU A 123 -12.58 12.10 26.88
C LEU A 123 -13.05 10.66 26.61
N LEU A 124 -12.37 9.98 25.68
CA LEU A 124 -12.67 8.58 25.37
C LEU A 124 -12.05 7.59 26.35
N GLY A 125 -11.17 8.06 27.25
CA GLY A 125 -10.37 7.22 28.12
C GLY A 125 -9.25 6.49 27.37
N TRP A 126 -8.46 5.70 28.10
CA TRP A 126 -7.34 4.94 27.58
C TRP A 126 -7.16 3.62 28.34
N PRO A 127 -6.72 2.51 27.72
CA PRO A 127 -6.41 2.35 26.30
C PRO A 127 -7.65 2.24 25.41
N LEU A 128 -7.49 2.56 24.13
CA LEU A 128 -8.56 2.50 23.14
C LEU A 128 -8.47 1.21 22.30
N LYS A 129 -9.63 0.70 21.94
CA LYS A 129 -9.78 -0.34 20.92
C LYS A 129 -10.51 0.22 19.70
N VAL A 130 -9.84 0.28 18.58
CA VAL A 130 -10.40 0.74 17.32
C VAL A 130 -10.64 -0.44 16.40
N THR A 131 -11.88 -0.62 15.95
CA THR A 131 -12.23 -1.68 15.00
C THR A 131 -12.49 -1.08 13.63
N ILE A 132 -11.76 -1.56 12.64
CA ILE A 132 -11.97 -1.28 11.22
C ILE A 132 -12.78 -2.44 10.67
N SER A 133 -14.04 -2.17 10.34
CA SER A 133 -14.97 -3.21 9.91
C SER A 133 -14.83 -3.53 8.44
N GLY A 134 -14.91 -4.80 8.08
CA GLY A 134 -15.00 -5.28 6.70
C GLY A 134 -16.31 -4.88 5.99
N ALA A 135 -17.31 -4.36 6.71
CA ALA A 135 -18.60 -3.92 6.15
C ALA A 135 -18.53 -2.54 5.43
N THR A 136 -17.38 -2.10 5.02
CA THR A 136 -17.18 -0.83 4.29
C THR A 136 -17.81 -0.81 2.90
N GLY A 137 -18.41 -1.91 2.47
CA GLY A 137 -18.91 -2.06 1.09
C GLY A 137 -17.80 -2.26 0.06
N PHE A 138 -16.58 -2.36 0.48
CA PHE A 138 -15.42 -2.52 -0.37
C PHE A 138 -15.14 -4.00 -0.61
N THR A 139 -15.12 -4.40 -1.89
CA THR A 139 -14.86 -5.80 -2.29
C THR A 139 -13.37 -6.12 -2.41
N TRP A 140 -12.48 -5.23 -1.95
CA TRP A 140 -11.04 -5.36 -2.05
C TRP A 140 -10.49 -6.66 -1.47
N LYS A 141 -11.10 -7.17 -0.41
CA LYS A 141 -10.73 -8.44 0.23
C LYS A 141 -10.93 -9.66 -0.68
N PHE A 142 -11.86 -9.56 -1.65
CA PHE A 142 -12.11 -10.62 -2.63
C PHE A 142 -11.42 -10.36 -3.96
N PHE A 143 -11.37 -9.09 -4.38
CA PHE A 143 -10.91 -8.69 -5.69
C PHE A 143 -9.42 -8.96 -5.91
N TRP A 144 -8.62 -8.90 -4.85
CA TRP A 144 -7.17 -9.03 -4.91
C TRP A 144 -6.65 -10.26 -4.19
N VAL A 145 -7.38 -11.35 -4.22
CA VAL A 145 -6.86 -12.67 -3.86
C VAL A 145 -6.23 -13.32 -5.09
N GLY A 146 -5.18 -14.12 -4.86
CA GLY A 146 -4.53 -14.88 -5.92
C GLY A 146 -5.34 -16.09 -6.35
N GLN A 147 -4.99 -16.60 -7.51
CA GLN A 147 -5.44 -17.91 -7.99
C GLN A 147 -4.30 -18.91 -7.83
N GLU A 148 -4.63 -20.07 -7.29
CA GLU A 148 -3.71 -21.18 -7.17
C GLU A 148 -3.54 -21.89 -8.53
N ASN A 149 -2.40 -22.57 -8.71
CA ASN A 149 -2.17 -23.47 -9.84
C ASN A 149 -2.31 -22.80 -11.23
N LEU A 150 -1.83 -21.56 -11.37
CA LEU A 150 -1.84 -20.87 -12.65
C LEU A 150 -1.01 -21.61 -13.69
N LYS A 151 -1.62 -21.90 -14.84
CA LYS A 151 -0.94 -22.48 -15.99
C LYS A 151 -0.12 -21.44 -16.73
N PRO A 152 1.08 -21.77 -17.21
CA PRO A 152 1.86 -20.90 -18.09
C PRO A 152 1.07 -20.46 -19.33
N GLN A 153 1.28 -19.23 -19.76
CA GLN A 153 0.74 -18.65 -20.98
C GLN A 153 1.88 -17.97 -21.76
N SER A 154 1.65 -17.75 -23.05
CA SER A 154 2.58 -16.96 -23.86
C SER A 154 2.59 -15.51 -23.38
N VAL A 155 3.79 -14.92 -23.28
CA VAL A 155 3.94 -13.48 -22.98
C VAL A 155 3.40 -12.69 -24.18
N PRO A 156 2.54 -11.69 -23.98
CA PRO A 156 2.12 -10.79 -25.06
C PRO A 156 3.31 -10.02 -25.63
N GLU A 157 3.31 -9.79 -26.93
CA GLU A 157 4.43 -9.13 -27.63
C GLU A 157 4.69 -7.70 -27.11
N GLU A 158 3.62 -7.00 -26.68
CA GLU A 158 3.71 -5.66 -26.13
C GLU A 158 4.17 -5.56 -24.67
N LEU A 159 4.40 -6.69 -24.00
CA LEU A 159 4.79 -6.76 -22.58
C LEU A 159 6.24 -7.19 -22.43
N ASP A 160 7.08 -6.32 -21.91
CA ASP A 160 8.40 -6.68 -21.39
C ASP A 160 8.22 -7.36 -20.02
N TYR A 161 8.10 -8.70 -20.04
CA TYR A 161 7.80 -9.46 -18.83
C TYR A 161 8.99 -9.56 -17.89
N ASP A 162 10.23 -9.56 -18.39
CA ASP A 162 11.43 -9.59 -17.56
C ASP A 162 11.57 -8.27 -16.79
N MET A 163 11.36 -7.14 -17.46
CA MET A 163 11.30 -5.84 -16.82
C MET A 163 10.12 -5.74 -15.84
N TRP A 164 8.97 -6.34 -16.17
CA TRP A 164 7.83 -6.36 -15.25
C TRP A 164 8.14 -7.15 -13.98
N LEU A 165 8.78 -8.32 -14.08
CA LEU A 165 9.20 -9.13 -12.93
C LEU A 165 10.24 -8.40 -12.07
N GLY A 166 11.23 -7.78 -12.70
CA GLY A 166 12.27 -7.03 -12.00
C GLY A 166 12.92 -7.81 -10.86
N PRO A 167 12.83 -7.31 -9.60
CA PRO A 167 13.43 -7.98 -8.45
C PRO A 167 12.67 -9.21 -7.95
N ALA A 168 11.45 -9.46 -8.46
CA ALA A 168 10.66 -10.62 -8.06
C ALA A 168 11.24 -11.93 -8.61
N PRO A 169 11.07 -13.07 -7.91
CA PRO A 169 11.46 -14.36 -8.44
C PRO A 169 10.78 -14.67 -9.77
N TYR A 170 11.52 -15.33 -10.68
CA TYR A 170 10.94 -15.76 -11.94
C TYR A 170 9.74 -16.69 -11.71
N LYS A 171 8.63 -16.35 -12.34
CA LYS A 171 7.44 -17.19 -12.46
C LYS A 171 7.00 -17.19 -13.92
N PRO A 172 6.55 -18.33 -14.48
CA PRO A 172 6.00 -18.35 -15.82
C PRO A 172 4.85 -17.33 -15.95
N TYR A 173 4.79 -16.68 -17.10
CA TYR A 173 3.75 -15.69 -17.34
C TYR A 173 2.35 -16.33 -17.26
N ASN A 174 1.47 -15.59 -16.63
CA ASN A 174 0.03 -15.78 -16.69
C ASN A 174 -0.64 -14.39 -16.55
N LYS A 175 -1.65 -14.11 -17.36
CA LYS A 175 -2.35 -12.82 -17.36
C LYS A 175 -2.88 -12.41 -15.98
N HIS A 176 -3.15 -13.37 -15.09
CA HIS A 176 -3.63 -13.08 -13.74
C HIS A 176 -2.50 -12.63 -12.79
N ARG A 177 -1.23 -12.80 -13.16
CA ARG A 177 -0.08 -12.33 -12.36
C ARG A 177 0.27 -10.87 -12.61
N VAL A 178 -0.26 -10.26 -13.66
CA VAL A 178 0.11 -8.91 -14.10
C VAL A 178 -1.05 -7.93 -13.96
N HIS A 179 -0.79 -6.65 -14.18
CA HIS A 179 -1.77 -5.58 -14.07
C HIS A 179 -2.48 -5.54 -12.70
N ALA A 180 -3.77 -5.28 -12.62
CA ALA A 180 -4.49 -5.13 -11.35
C ALA A 180 -4.41 -6.38 -10.45
N THR A 181 -4.43 -7.56 -11.05
CA THR A 181 -4.50 -8.86 -10.34
C THR A 181 -3.18 -9.32 -9.74
N PHE A 182 -2.06 -8.68 -10.06
CA PHE A 182 -0.75 -8.96 -9.40
C PHE A 182 -0.84 -8.87 -7.88
N ARG A 183 -1.77 -8.09 -7.37
CA ARG A 183 -1.99 -7.91 -5.92
C ARG A 183 -2.29 -9.23 -5.19
N GLY A 184 -2.79 -10.22 -5.89
CA GLY A 184 -3.07 -11.54 -5.35
C GLY A 184 -1.85 -12.45 -5.16
N TYR A 185 -0.62 -11.97 -5.29
CA TYR A 185 0.58 -12.82 -5.22
C TYR A 185 1.66 -12.22 -4.32
N TRP A 186 2.17 -13.07 -3.40
CA TRP A 186 3.16 -12.67 -2.39
C TRP A 186 4.44 -12.10 -2.97
N ASP A 187 4.83 -12.51 -4.18
CA ASP A 187 6.04 -11.98 -4.82
C ASP A 187 5.91 -10.52 -5.23
N TYR A 188 4.69 -10.00 -5.38
CA TYR A 188 4.45 -8.66 -5.91
C TYR A 188 3.75 -7.73 -4.92
N ASP A 189 2.84 -8.27 -4.09
CA ASP A 189 2.03 -7.51 -3.12
C ASP A 189 1.56 -8.44 -1.99
N GLY A 190 0.65 -8.00 -1.14
CA GLY A 190 0.01 -8.77 -0.07
C GLY A 190 -1.52 -8.71 -0.11
N GLY A 191 -2.09 -8.58 -1.29
CA GLY A 191 -3.54 -8.56 -1.52
C GLY A 191 -4.24 -7.32 -1.02
N GLY A 192 -5.53 -7.45 -0.78
CA GLY A 192 -6.35 -6.35 -0.31
C GLY A 192 -5.91 -5.79 1.04
N LEU A 193 -5.25 -6.58 1.87
CA LEU A 193 -4.75 -6.12 3.17
C LEU A 193 -3.64 -5.07 3.02
N THR A 194 -2.67 -5.31 2.16
CA THR A 194 -1.55 -4.39 1.96
C THR A 194 -1.93 -3.22 1.05
N ASP A 195 -2.73 -3.46 0.03
CA ASP A 195 -3.13 -2.41 -0.90
C ASP A 195 -4.18 -1.47 -0.31
N MET A 196 -5.38 -1.95 0.00
CA MET A 196 -6.46 -1.12 0.54
C MET A 196 -6.43 -1.04 2.06
N GLY A 197 -6.06 -2.10 2.76
CA GLY A 197 -6.04 -2.12 4.22
C GLY A 197 -5.15 -1.04 4.81
N GLN A 198 -4.06 -0.71 4.16
CA GLN A 198 -3.18 0.37 4.60
C GLN A 198 -3.86 1.74 4.59
N HIS A 199 -4.74 2.01 3.64
CA HIS A 199 -5.50 3.28 3.61
C HIS A 199 -6.38 3.48 4.85
N TYR A 200 -6.78 2.39 5.47
CA TYR A 200 -7.62 2.41 6.67
C TYR A 200 -6.80 2.33 7.95
N MET A 201 -5.69 1.59 7.92
CA MET A 201 -4.78 1.47 9.06
C MET A 201 -4.05 2.77 9.36
N ASP A 202 -3.55 3.46 8.34
CA ASP A 202 -2.74 4.67 8.48
C ASP A 202 -3.46 5.80 9.24
N PRO A 203 -4.70 6.18 8.92
CA PRO A 203 -5.43 7.18 9.70
C PRO A 203 -5.67 6.75 11.16
N VAL A 204 -5.96 5.47 11.41
CA VAL A 204 -6.17 4.96 12.77
C VAL A 204 -4.89 4.98 13.58
N GLN A 205 -3.78 4.63 12.97
CA GLN A 205 -2.46 4.69 13.60
C GLN A 205 -2.11 6.13 13.99
N TYR A 206 -2.39 7.08 13.12
CA TYR A 206 -2.26 8.51 13.41
C TYR A 206 -3.19 8.96 14.55
N LEU A 207 -4.47 8.55 14.52
CA LEU A 207 -5.43 8.88 15.57
C LEU A 207 -4.97 8.42 16.95
N LEU A 208 -4.38 7.25 17.04
CA LEU A 208 -3.89 6.65 18.28
C LEU A 208 -2.47 7.13 18.68
N GLY A 209 -1.83 8.01 17.88
CA GLY A 209 -0.47 8.46 18.13
C GLY A 209 0.57 7.33 18.03
N LYS A 210 0.39 6.40 17.08
CA LYS A 210 1.23 5.20 16.92
C LYS A 210 2.20 5.28 15.74
N ASP A 211 2.49 6.48 15.24
CA ASP A 211 3.38 6.66 14.09
C ASP A 211 4.84 6.25 14.39
N ASP A 212 5.29 6.42 15.61
CA ASP A 212 6.66 6.13 16.04
C ASP A 212 6.83 4.77 16.76
N THR A 213 5.79 3.93 16.74
CA THR A 213 5.79 2.65 17.46
C THR A 213 5.24 1.52 16.55
N SER A 214 5.42 0.31 17.02
CA SER A 214 4.93 -0.91 16.38
C SER A 214 4.12 -1.74 17.36
N PRO A 215 3.17 -2.55 16.89
CA PRO A 215 2.46 -3.47 17.78
C PRO A 215 3.44 -4.48 18.39
N VAL A 216 3.26 -4.76 19.68
CA VAL A 216 4.04 -5.77 20.41
C VAL A 216 3.47 -7.17 20.25
N LYS A 217 2.21 -7.28 19.80
CA LYS A 217 1.54 -8.55 19.51
C LYS A 217 0.63 -8.39 18.29
N ILE A 218 0.68 -9.40 17.39
CA ILE A 218 -0.23 -9.51 16.24
C ILE A 218 -0.88 -10.89 16.30
N GLU A 219 -2.21 -10.90 16.33
CA GLU A 219 -3.03 -12.12 16.32
C GLU A 219 -3.79 -12.17 15.01
N VAL A 220 -3.68 -13.29 14.30
CA VAL A 220 -4.28 -13.46 12.98
C VAL A 220 -5.22 -14.66 12.99
N ASP A 221 -6.47 -14.44 12.61
CA ASP A 221 -7.44 -15.46 12.25
C ASP A 221 -7.61 -15.48 10.74
N ALA A 222 -7.05 -16.50 10.10
CA ALA A 222 -7.08 -16.70 8.65
C ALA A 222 -7.01 -18.20 8.34
N PRO A 223 -7.51 -18.66 7.18
CA PRO A 223 -7.17 -19.98 6.67
C PRO A 223 -5.67 -20.11 6.42
N GLN A 224 -5.19 -21.33 6.28
CA GLN A 224 -3.83 -21.55 5.82
C GLN A 224 -3.63 -20.88 4.46
N GLN A 225 -2.59 -20.04 4.36
CA GLN A 225 -2.30 -19.32 3.13
C GLN A 225 -1.53 -20.20 2.15
N HIS A 226 -1.82 -20.04 0.87
CA HIS A 226 -1.04 -20.65 -0.19
C HIS A 226 0.35 -20.00 -0.29
N PRO A 227 1.45 -20.74 -0.59
CA PRO A 227 2.79 -20.17 -0.62
C PRO A 227 3.03 -19.13 -1.74
N ASP A 228 2.21 -19.12 -2.77
CA ASP A 228 2.31 -18.20 -3.91
C ASP A 228 1.15 -17.18 -3.93
N ALA A 229 -0.08 -17.65 -3.71
CA ALA A 229 -1.29 -16.84 -3.83
C ALA A 229 -1.74 -16.28 -2.47
N VAL A 230 -2.01 -14.99 -2.43
CA VAL A 230 -2.63 -14.34 -1.27
C VAL A 230 -4.06 -14.81 -1.14
N GLY A 231 -4.43 -15.28 0.02
CA GLY A 231 -5.79 -15.72 0.35
C GLY A 231 -6.57 -14.69 1.16
N ILE A 232 -7.71 -15.13 1.64
CA ILE A 232 -8.58 -14.37 2.54
C ILE A 232 -8.06 -14.41 3.98
N TRP A 233 -8.51 -13.47 4.78
CA TRP A 233 -8.32 -13.44 6.23
C TRP A 233 -9.64 -13.02 6.91
N ARG A 234 -9.83 -13.43 8.17
CA ARG A 234 -11.06 -13.14 8.91
C ARG A 234 -10.89 -12.00 9.91
N LYS A 235 -9.81 -12.03 10.69
CA LYS A 235 -9.57 -11.02 11.71
C LYS A 235 -8.09 -10.88 12.00
N ILE A 236 -7.65 -9.64 12.21
CA ILE A 236 -6.29 -9.33 12.67
C ILE A 236 -6.41 -8.36 13.85
N VAL A 237 -5.69 -8.65 14.93
CA VAL A 237 -5.61 -7.78 16.10
C VAL A 237 -4.18 -7.36 16.31
N TYR A 238 -3.95 -6.07 16.26
CA TYR A 238 -2.68 -5.44 16.61
C TYR A 238 -2.78 -4.88 18.03
N THR A 239 -1.93 -5.35 18.93
CA THR A 239 -1.87 -4.86 20.32
C THR A 239 -0.58 -4.10 20.53
N TYR A 240 -0.67 -2.89 21.06
CA TYR A 240 0.45 -2.02 21.39
C TYR A 240 0.82 -2.16 22.87
N ASP A 241 2.01 -1.71 23.25
CA ASP A 241 2.57 -1.82 24.59
C ASP A 241 1.74 -1.11 25.68
N ASP A 242 1.06 -0.04 25.32
CA ASP A 242 0.14 0.71 26.18
C ASP A 242 -1.26 0.12 26.29
N GLY A 243 -1.48 -1.06 25.72
CA GLY A 243 -2.77 -1.77 25.74
C GLY A 243 -3.75 -1.34 24.63
N CYS A 244 -3.44 -0.33 23.82
CA CYS A 244 -4.25 0.02 22.66
C CYS A 244 -4.33 -1.12 21.66
N GLN A 245 -5.48 -1.26 21.01
CA GLN A 245 -5.68 -2.26 19.98
C GLN A 245 -6.27 -1.67 18.70
N ILE A 246 -5.73 -2.11 17.58
CA ILE A 246 -6.36 -1.94 16.26
C ILE A 246 -6.83 -3.31 15.80
N VAL A 247 -8.10 -3.41 15.45
CA VAL A 247 -8.73 -4.66 14.99
C VAL A 247 -9.20 -4.47 13.55
N LEU A 248 -8.72 -5.32 12.66
CA LEU A 248 -9.25 -5.44 11.31
C LEU A 248 -10.22 -6.61 11.25
N GLU A 249 -11.43 -6.37 10.78
CA GLU A 249 -12.44 -7.39 10.52
C GLU A 249 -12.53 -7.63 9.01
N GLY A 250 -12.17 -8.83 8.60
CA GLY A 250 -12.22 -9.31 7.23
C GLY A 250 -13.47 -10.13 6.94
N GLU A 251 -13.33 -11.12 6.07
CA GLU A 251 -14.42 -12.00 5.68
C GLU A 251 -14.94 -12.83 6.85
N GLY A 252 -16.25 -13.00 6.90
CA GLY A 252 -16.91 -13.76 7.97
C GLY A 252 -17.15 -12.99 9.27
N TYR A 253 -16.60 -11.78 9.40
CA TYR A 253 -16.84 -10.85 10.52
C TYR A 253 -17.74 -9.68 10.12
N GLU A 254 -18.56 -9.87 9.11
CA GLU A 254 -19.48 -8.83 8.66
C GLU A 254 -20.53 -8.56 9.72
N SER A 255 -20.53 -7.35 10.24
CA SER A 255 -21.60 -6.89 11.13
C SER A 255 -22.92 -6.86 10.38
N LYS A 256 -23.95 -7.45 10.94
CA LYS A 256 -25.32 -7.36 10.42
C LYS A 256 -25.80 -5.89 10.56
N GLY A 257 -25.87 -5.17 9.44
CA GLY A 257 -26.36 -3.80 9.38
C GLY A 257 -25.33 -2.75 8.97
N LYS A 258 -25.77 -1.50 8.82
CA LYS A 258 -24.91 -0.34 8.56
C LYS A 258 -24.09 -0.03 9.82
N VAL A 259 -22.87 -0.49 9.88
CA VAL A 259 -21.96 -0.19 10.99
C VAL A 259 -21.05 0.95 10.56
N PRO A 260 -20.73 1.89 11.46
CA PRO A 260 -19.73 2.89 11.17
C PRO A 260 -18.39 2.21 10.83
N TYR A 261 -17.75 2.73 9.83
CA TYR A 261 -16.47 2.29 9.30
C TYR A 261 -15.39 2.10 10.38
N ILE A 262 -15.32 3.02 11.33
CA ILE A 262 -14.48 2.93 12.51
C ILE A 262 -15.36 2.96 13.75
N LYS A 263 -15.23 1.94 14.59
CA LYS A 263 -15.86 1.87 15.90
C LYS A 263 -14.79 1.95 16.97
N VAL A 264 -14.84 3.01 17.78
CA VAL A 264 -13.99 3.15 18.95
C VAL A 264 -14.77 2.62 20.16
N ARG A 265 -14.19 1.69 20.89
CA ARG A 265 -14.73 1.21 22.17
C ARG A 265 -13.69 1.38 23.25
N TRP A 266 -14.17 1.77 24.41
CA TRP A 266 -13.38 1.79 25.63
C TRP A 266 -12.97 0.36 26.01
N ALA A 267 -11.69 0.11 26.13
CA ALA A 267 -11.22 -1.15 26.69
C ALA A 267 -11.19 -0.99 28.21
N ARG A 268 -12.21 -1.52 28.93
CA ARG A 268 -12.10 -1.66 30.38
C ARG A 268 -10.92 -2.57 30.68
N CYS A 269 -9.93 -2.08 31.39
CA CYS A 269 -8.99 -2.95 32.12
C CYS A 269 -9.85 -3.75 33.10
N ILE A 270 -10.01 -5.04 32.87
CA ILE A 270 -10.41 -5.97 33.91
C ILE A 270 -9.13 -6.19 34.72
N ARG A 271 -9.13 -5.68 35.96
CA ARG A 271 -8.10 -5.99 36.95
C ARG A 271 -8.17 -7.46 37.33
#